data_1dd04c748ffe3d6a20e85c21e1ca17a3
#
_entry.id   1dd04c748ffe3d6a20e85c21e1ca17a3
#
_cell.length_a   1.000
_cell.length_b   1.000
_cell.length_c   1.000
_cell.angle_alpha   90.00
_cell.angle_beta   90.00
_cell.angle_gamma   90.00
#
_symmetry.space_group_name_H-M   'P 1'
#
loop_
_entity.id
_entity.type
_entity.pdbx_description
1 polymer ?
#
loop_
_entity_poly.entity_id
_entity_poly.type
_entity_poly.pdbx_seq_one_letter_code
_entity_poly.pdbx_strand_id
1 'polypeptide(L)' 'MEKKIGITLATYRKDKKMSQIELADKLRNYGINVSNAAISAWEKDISSPNAHQFLALCKILGITDIYNEFIGFNPD' A
#
# COMPACT_ATOMS: atom_id res chain seq x y z
N MET A 1 -3.26 8.38 -17.56
CA MET A 1 -2.10 8.69 -16.71
C MET A 1 -1.96 7.63 -15.62
N GLU A 2 -0.76 7.16 -15.43
CA GLU A 2 -0.47 6.07 -14.48
C GLU A 2 -0.36 6.63 -13.07
N LYS A 3 -1.03 5.97 -12.13
CA LYS A 3 -0.93 6.34 -10.72
C LYS A 3 0.21 5.57 -10.08
N LYS A 4 1.00 6.25 -9.25
CA LYS A 4 2.09 5.60 -8.55
C LYS A 4 1.58 4.84 -7.35
N ILE A 5 2.08 3.62 -7.18
CA ILE A 5 1.64 2.74 -6.10
C ILE A 5 1.94 3.35 -4.74
N GLY A 6 3.14 3.91 -4.58
CA GLY A 6 3.55 4.43 -3.28
C GLY A 6 2.69 5.57 -2.77
N ILE A 7 2.38 6.52 -3.63
CA ILE A 7 1.55 7.67 -3.25
C ILE A 7 0.16 7.21 -2.84
N THR A 8 -0.40 6.25 -3.56
CA THR A 8 -1.74 5.73 -3.25
C THR A 8 -1.75 5.02 -1.91
N LEU A 9 -0.75 4.17 -1.64
CA LEU A 9 -0.66 3.48 -0.36
C LEU A 9 -0.53 4.48 0.79
N ALA A 10 0.33 5.49 0.63
CA ALA A 10 0.53 6.49 1.67
C ALA A 10 -0.73 7.29 1.94
N THR A 11 -1.47 7.65 0.88
CA THR A 11 -2.70 8.41 1.01
C THR A 11 -3.75 7.64 1.81
N TYR A 12 -3.96 6.37 1.47
CA TYR A 12 -4.92 5.55 2.20
C TYR A 12 -4.51 5.35 3.65
N ARG A 13 -3.20 5.14 3.90
CA ARG A 13 -2.70 4.99 5.26
C ARG A 13 -2.97 6.25 6.09
N LYS A 14 -2.65 7.41 5.53
CA LYS A 14 -2.84 8.69 6.22
C LYS A 14 -4.31 9.01 6.45
N ASP A 15 -5.16 8.65 5.50
CA ASP A 15 -6.61 8.84 5.65
C ASP A 15 -7.15 8.03 6.83
N LYS A 16 -6.55 6.88 7.11
CA LYS A 16 -6.91 6.06 8.27
C LYS A 16 -6.18 6.49 9.53
N LYS A 17 -5.38 7.55 9.45
CA LYS A 17 -4.61 8.07 10.59
C LYS A 17 -3.70 7.01 11.20
N MET A 18 -3.14 6.19 10.34
CA MET A 18 -2.29 5.07 10.73
C MET A 18 -0.84 5.42 10.47
N SER A 19 0.03 5.14 11.43
CA SER A 19 1.47 5.31 11.23
C SER A 19 2.03 4.16 10.40
N GLN A 20 3.25 4.34 9.89
CA GLN A 20 3.94 3.24 9.19
C GLN A 20 4.20 2.07 10.13
N ILE A 21 4.50 2.36 11.40
CA ILE A 21 4.72 1.31 12.40
C ILE A 21 3.43 0.53 12.65
N GLU A 22 2.31 1.22 12.76
CA GLU A 22 1.01 0.55 12.93
C GLU A 22 0.68 -0.33 11.72
N LEU A 23 0.98 0.14 10.52
CA LEU A 23 0.75 -0.65 9.31
C LEU A 23 1.62 -1.90 9.32
N ALA A 24 2.90 -1.77 9.72
CA ALA A 24 3.78 -2.93 9.85
C ALA A 24 3.22 -3.94 10.85
N ASP A 25 2.68 -3.46 11.98
CA ASP A 25 2.07 -4.34 12.97
C ASP A 25 0.87 -5.10 12.41
N LYS A 26 0.03 -4.43 11.63
CA LYS A 26 -1.14 -5.08 11.03
C LYS A 26 -0.74 -6.11 9.99
N LEU A 27 0.34 -5.86 9.26
CA LEU A 27 0.85 -6.83 8.27
C LEU A 27 1.28 -8.13 8.92
N ARG A 28 1.74 -8.10 10.18
CA ARG A 28 2.11 -9.33 10.87
C ARG A 28 0.94 -10.30 11.03
N ASN A 29 -0.29 -9.79 11.09
CA ASN A 29 -1.48 -10.64 11.17
C ASN A 29 -1.67 -11.47 9.91
N TYR A 30 -1.01 -11.10 8.82
CA TYR A 30 -1.03 -11.82 7.55
C TYR A 30 0.25 -12.60 7.32
N GLY A 31 1.07 -12.75 8.37
CA GLY A 31 2.33 -13.47 8.25
C GLY A 31 3.43 -12.70 7.54
N ILE A 32 3.29 -11.38 7.44
CA ILE A 32 4.24 -10.54 6.73
C ILE A 32 5.08 -9.75 7.73
N ASN A 33 6.38 -10.03 7.75
CA ASN A 33 7.32 -9.34 8.62
C ASN A 33 8.11 -8.32 7.82
N VAL A 34 7.73 -7.05 7.96
CA VAL A 34 8.45 -5.96 7.31
C VAL A 34 8.65 -4.83 8.31
N SER A 35 9.70 -4.07 8.12
CA SER A 35 9.99 -2.90 8.95
C SER A 35 9.23 -1.69 8.43
N ASN A 36 9.11 -0.66 9.28
CA ASN A 36 8.55 0.60 8.81
C ASN A 36 9.44 1.24 7.74
N ALA A 37 10.74 0.93 7.74
CA ALA A 37 11.64 1.40 6.67
C ALA A 37 11.27 0.80 5.32
N ALA A 38 10.85 -0.47 5.29
CA ALA A 38 10.38 -1.10 4.06
C ALA A 38 9.11 -0.41 3.55
N ILE A 39 8.17 -0.13 4.45
CA ILE A 39 6.94 0.58 4.09
C ILE A 39 7.27 1.98 3.55
N SER A 40 8.20 2.68 4.19
CA SER A 40 8.63 3.98 3.72
C SER A 40 9.17 3.91 2.29
N ALA A 41 9.99 2.89 2.01
CA ALA A 41 10.54 2.69 0.68
C ALA A 41 9.43 2.41 -0.35
N TRP A 42 8.43 1.62 0.01
CA TRP A 42 7.28 1.38 -0.86
C TRP A 42 6.52 2.68 -1.16
N GLU A 43 6.30 3.50 -0.14
CA GLU A 43 5.55 4.74 -0.29
C GLU A 43 6.29 5.76 -1.14
N LYS A 44 7.60 5.66 -1.22
CA LYS A 44 8.43 6.53 -2.06
C LYS A 44 8.75 5.93 -3.42
N ASP A 45 8.23 4.76 -3.72
CA ASP A 45 8.50 4.02 -4.95
C ASP A 45 9.98 3.71 -5.15
N ILE A 46 10.74 3.62 -4.04
CA ILE A 46 12.13 3.16 -4.07
C ILE A 46 12.15 1.65 -4.27
N SER A 47 11.22 0.94 -3.65
CA SER A 47 10.99 -0.48 -3.86
C SER A 47 9.50 -0.74 -3.90
N SER A 48 9.11 -1.96 -4.23
CA SER A 48 7.70 -2.32 -4.35
C SER A 48 7.37 -3.53 -3.49
N PRO A 49 6.18 -3.58 -2.90
CA PRO A 49 5.74 -4.80 -2.23
C PRO A 49 5.55 -5.90 -3.27
N ASN A 50 5.77 -7.16 -2.86
CA ASN A 50 5.43 -8.28 -3.73
C ASN A 50 3.91 -8.45 -3.76
N ALA A 51 3.42 -9.40 -4.58
CA ALA A 51 1.98 -9.58 -4.77
C ALA A 51 1.25 -9.87 -3.45
N HIS A 52 1.80 -10.77 -2.63
CA HIS A 52 1.18 -11.13 -1.36
C HIS A 52 1.12 -9.93 -0.42
N GLN A 53 2.22 -9.20 -0.33
CA GLN A 53 2.29 -8.00 0.50
C GLN A 53 1.31 -6.94 0.01
N PHE A 54 1.24 -6.76 -1.30
CA PHE A 54 0.34 -5.77 -1.90
C PHE A 54 -1.12 -6.08 -1.61
N LEU A 55 -1.51 -7.34 -1.75
CA LEU A 55 -2.90 -7.73 -1.48
C LEU A 55 -3.25 -7.53 -0.01
N ALA A 56 -2.33 -7.85 0.91
CA ALA A 56 -2.54 -7.61 2.33
C ALA A 56 -2.68 -6.12 2.63
N LEU A 57 -1.85 -5.29 2.00
CA LEU A 57 -1.96 -3.84 2.14
C LEU A 57 -3.33 -3.34 1.70
N CYS A 58 -3.81 -3.81 0.55
CA CYS A 58 -5.13 -3.41 0.07
C CYS A 58 -6.22 -3.80 1.05
N LYS A 59 -6.13 -4.99 1.64
CA LYS A 59 -7.11 -5.45 2.62
C LYS A 59 -7.08 -4.57 3.87
N ILE A 60 -5.91 -4.29 4.40
CA ILE A 60 -5.75 -3.50 5.62
C ILE A 60 -6.23 -2.06 5.39
N LEU A 61 -5.87 -1.49 4.24
CA LEU A 61 -6.16 -0.10 3.94
C LEU A 61 -7.56 0.13 3.36
N GLY A 62 -8.30 -0.95 3.10
CA GLY A 62 -9.65 -0.83 2.57
C GLY A 62 -9.70 -0.43 1.11
N ILE A 63 -8.66 -0.78 0.35
CA ILE A 63 -8.62 -0.49 -1.08
C ILE A 63 -9.30 -1.63 -1.83
N THR A 64 -10.45 -1.35 -2.44
CA THR A 64 -11.24 -2.38 -3.12
C THR A 64 -11.20 -2.26 -4.63
N ASP A 65 -11.10 -1.06 -5.16
CA ASP A 65 -11.05 -0.84 -6.61
C ASP A 65 -9.61 -0.67 -7.05
N ILE A 66 -8.89 -1.79 -7.07
CA ILE A 66 -7.45 -1.81 -7.30
C ILE A 66 -7.08 -1.22 -8.65
N TYR A 67 -7.84 -1.54 -9.70
CA TYR A 67 -7.51 -1.03 -11.03
C TYR A 67 -7.56 0.48 -11.08
N ASN A 68 -8.64 1.09 -10.60
CA ASN A 68 -8.77 2.54 -10.64
C ASN A 68 -7.78 3.21 -9.70
N GLU A 69 -7.51 2.62 -8.53
CA GLU A 69 -6.65 3.24 -7.55
C GLU A 69 -5.17 3.21 -7.95
N PHE A 70 -4.74 2.17 -8.63
CA PHE A 70 -3.31 1.99 -8.91
C PHE A 70 -2.94 2.12 -10.38
N ILE A 71 -3.84 1.80 -11.30
CA ILE A 71 -3.56 1.87 -12.72
C ILE A 71 -4.16 3.14 -13.33
N GLY A 72 -5.31 3.57 -12.80
CA GLY A 72 -5.98 4.74 -13.36
C GLY A 72 -6.61 4.40 -14.70
N PHE A 73 -7.79 3.82 -14.66
CA PHE A 73 -8.47 3.38 -15.87
C PHE A 73 -8.63 4.50 -16.89
N ASN A 74 -8.28 4.21 -18.11
CA ASN A 74 -8.48 5.10 -19.26
C ASN A 74 -9.28 4.34 -20.30
N PRO A 75 -10.57 4.65 -20.48
CA PRO A 75 -11.41 3.89 -21.40
C PRO A 75 -11.07 4.05 -22.86
N ASP A 76 -10.24 4.98 -23.20
CA ASP A 76 -9.80 5.15 -24.59
C ASP A 76 -8.49 4.48 -24.85
#